data_2727ffd940cae5a403beb52358a11241
#
_entry.id   2727ffd940cae5a403beb52358a11241
#
_cell.length_a   1.000
_cell.length_b   1.000
_cell.length_c   1.000
_cell.angle_alpha   90.00
_cell.angle_beta   90.00
_cell.angle_gamma   90.00
#
_symmetry.space_group_name_H-M   'P 1'
#
loop_
_entity.id
_entity.type
_entity.pdbx_description
1 polymer ?
#
loop_
_entity_poly.entity_id
_entity_poly.type
_entity_poly.pdbx_seq_one_letter_code
_entity_poly.pdbx_strand_id
1 'polypeptide(L)'
;MITHYLNTFSNLRSDTSRSRWTAATKFRAPHKPLLLLAVVDLIAQGIIKTNFIELTPDLGELFTIYWSRVMPPDQRSNIVLPFYHLNSDKFWQHIPKPGMEAVLVATRQIRGVAQLKEIVLGVKLDEELYALLCQEESRNLLRTVLIENYFAPELHAGLVEQGIINKEAFQYSQSLLEKSRHQQVQEEGDAEKYTPAARDQAFRRVIISMYDHRCAVCGIRMMTPDCHTVVDAAHIVPWSLTHNDTVQNGMALCRLCHWTFDEGLITVSGSYAVLVSKQLSANNNIPSHMQTLAGRPIIGPAEQALWPEPDALHWHQQKIFRKY
;
A
#
# COMPACT_ATOMS: atom_id res chain seq x y z
N MET A 1 20.42 -16.18 21.56
CA MET A 1 19.17 -16.12 20.79
C MET A 1 19.22 -14.97 19.77
N ILE A 2 19.09 -13.69 20.15
CA ILE A 2 19.11 -12.57 19.21
C ILE A 2 20.37 -12.51 18.33
N THR A 3 21.56 -12.78 18.88
CA THR A 3 22.85 -12.79 18.16
C THR A 3 22.84 -13.73 16.94
N HIS A 4 22.13 -14.86 17.04
CA HIS A 4 21.98 -15.78 15.92
C HIS A 4 21.22 -15.11 14.75
N TYR A 5 20.11 -14.44 15.02
CA TYR A 5 19.31 -13.78 13.97
C TYR A 5 19.95 -12.50 13.46
N LEU A 6 20.68 -11.76 14.30
CA LEU A 6 21.50 -10.63 13.82
C LEU A 6 22.52 -11.12 12.78
N ASN A 7 23.21 -12.23 13.05
CA ASN A 7 24.16 -12.84 12.11
C ASN A 7 23.44 -13.39 10.85
N THR A 8 22.28 -14.02 11.00
CA THR A 8 21.48 -14.53 9.87
C THR A 8 21.03 -13.39 8.97
N PHE A 9 20.52 -12.29 9.54
CA PHE A 9 20.08 -11.11 8.80
C PHE A 9 21.23 -10.38 8.13
N SER A 10 22.43 -10.40 8.70
CA SER A 10 23.63 -9.84 8.07
C SER A 10 24.09 -10.64 6.84
N ASN A 11 23.70 -11.92 6.74
CA ASN A 11 24.23 -12.86 5.76
C ASN A 11 23.16 -13.51 4.88
N LEU A 12 22.09 -12.77 4.52
CA LEU A 12 21.07 -13.27 3.61
C LEU A 12 21.66 -13.65 2.25
N ARG A 13 21.22 -14.78 1.73
CA ARG A 13 21.62 -15.21 0.37
C ARG A 13 20.97 -14.33 -0.67
N SER A 14 21.75 -13.58 -1.42
CA SER A 14 21.31 -12.66 -2.46
C SER A 14 22.16 -12.75 -3.72
N ASP A 15 21.61 -12.32 -4.86
CA ASP A 15 22.37 -12.14 -6.09
C ASP A 15 23.39 -11.00 -5.89
N THR A 16 24.65 -11.24 -6.25
CA THR A 16 25.77 -10.32 -6.11
C THR A 16 26.30 -9.83 -7.46
N SER A 17 25.51 -9.92 -8.51
CA SER A 17 25.89 -9.49 -9.86
C SER A 17 26.12 -7.98 -9.92
N ARG A 18 27.37 -7.57 -10.08
CA ARG A 18 27.76 -6.16 -10.19
C ARG A 18 27.23 -5.47 -11.46
N SER A 19 26.82 -6.22 -12.45
CA SER A 19 26.18 -5.67 -13.66
C SER A 19 24.72 -5.25 -13.42
N ARG A 20 24.09 -5.78 -12.37
CA ARG A 20 22.69 -5.48 -12.01
C ARG A 20 22.57 -4.58 -10.80
N TRP A 21 23.45 -4.71 -9.82
CA TRP A 21 23.35 -4.06 -8.52
C TRP A 21 24.48 -3.05 -8.33
N THR A 22 24.12 -1.88 -7.86
CA THR A 22 25.02 -0.73 -7.71
C THR A 22 25.61 -0.65 -6.30
N ALA A 23 26.48 0.33 -6.08
CA ALA A 23 26.99 0.66 -4.76
C ALA A 23 25.88 1.01 -3.75
N ALA A 24 24.79 1.58 -4.20
CA ALA A 24 23.61 1.91 -3.36
C ALA A 24 23.09 0.69 -2.59
N THR A 25 23.15 -0.50 -3.18
CA THR A 25 22.76 -1.78 -2.57
C THR A 25 23.96 -2.67 -2.22
N LYS A 26 25.15 -2.06 -2.06
CA LYS A 26 26.41 -2.77 -1.81
C LYS A 26 26.63 -3.93 -2.79
N PHE A 27 26.26 -3.74 -4.06
CA PHE A 27 26.32 -4.71 -5.14
C PHE A 27 25.58 -6.03 -4.86
N ARG A 28 24.45 -5.95 -4.13
CA ARG A 28 23.60 -7.11 -3.80
C ARG A 28 22.14 -6.80 -4.16
N ALA A 29 21.37 -7.85 -4.47
CA ALA A 29 19.94 -7.72 -4.68
C ALA A 29 19.24 -7.25 -3.39
N PRO A 30 18.51 -6.11 -3.41
CA PRO A 30 17.88 -5.54 -2.21
C PRO A 30 16.55 -6.18 -1.83
N HIS A 31 16.06 -7.12 -2.64
CA HIS A 31 14.70 -7.65 -2.51
C HIS A 31 14.40 -8.26 -1.12
N LYS A 32 15.30 -9.14 -0.62
CA LYS A 32 15.10 -9.81 0.66
C LYS A 32 15.13 -8.85 1.84
N PRO A 33 16.16 -7.97 1.99
CA PRO A 33 16.16 -7.02 3.10
C PRO A 33 14.98 -6.04 3.04
N LEU A 34 14.53 -5.58 1.85
CA LEU A 34 13.37 -4.70 1.74
C LEU A 34 12.06 -5.42 2.11
N LEU A 35 11.89 -6.69 1.73
CA LEU A 35 10.74 -7.48 2.18
C LEU A 35 10.74 -7.66 3.71
N LEU A 36 11.88 -7.95 4.31
CA LEU A 36 11.99 -8.09 5.76
C LEU A 36 11.71 -6.77 6.49
N LEU A 37 12.13 -5.60 5.95
CA LEU A 37 11.76 -4.30 6.49
C LEU A 37 10.23 -4.09 6.47
N ALA A 38 9.57 -4.45 5.37
CA ALA A 38 8.11 -4.37 5.28
C ALA A 38 7.40 -5.30 6.28
N VAL A 39 7.90 -6.53 6.46
CA VAL A 39 7.37 -7.48 7.47
C VAL A 39 7.57 -6.95 8.89
N VAL A 40 8.75 -6.40 9.18
CA VAL A 40 9.06 -5.76 10.47
C VAL A 40 8.06 -4.65 10.79
N ASP A 41 7.69 -3.82 9.80
CA ASP A 41 6.71 -2.76 9.97
C ASP A 41 5.30 -3.32 10.22
N LEU A 42 4.86 -4.33 9.46
CA LEU A 42 3.53 -4.94 9.66
C LEU A 42 3.39 -5.63 11.04
N ILE A 43 4.47 -6.22 11.56
CA ILE A 43 4.47 -6.75 12.92
C ILE A 43 4.42 -5.60 13.93
N ALA A 44 5.19 -4.53 13.74
CA ALA A 44 5.17 -3.35 14.60
C ALA A 44 3.80 -2.65 14.64
N GLN A 45 3.09 -2.65 13.52
CA GLN A 45 1.74 -2.12 13.38
C GLN A 45 0.65 -3.04 13.94
N GLY A 46 0.99 -4.26 14.33
CA GLY A 46 0.02 -5.26 14.81
C GLY A 46 -0.93 -5.77 13.72
N ILE A 47 -0.54 -5.67 12.44
CA ILE A 47 -1.27 -6.25 11.29
C ILE A 47 -0.97 -7.75 11.22
N ILE A 48 0.31 -8.12 11.33
CA ILE A 48 0.72 -9.52 11.51
C ILE A 48 0.66 -9.83 13.01
N LYS A 49 -0.49 -10.37 13.45
CA LYS A 49 -0.79 -10.66 14.87
C LYS A 49 -0.36 -12.06 15.30
N THR A 50 -0.10 -12.94 14.36
CA THR A 50 0.32 -14.32 14.58
C THR A 50 1.50 -14.63 13.70
N ASN A 51 2.26 -15.69 14.02
CA ASN A 51 3.39 -16.13 13.19
C ASN A 51 2.89 -16.72 11.86
N PHE A 52 2.21 -15.89 11.07
CA PHE A 52 1.72 -16.24 9.74
C PHE A 52 1.70 -15.01 8.84
N ILE A 53 2.45 -15.06 7.76
CA ILE A 53 2.66 -13.95 6.82
C ILE A 53 2.06 -14.34 5.48
N GLU A 54 1.04 -13.62 5.05
CA GLU A 54 0.43 -13.75 3.74
C GLU A 54 0.96 -12.68 2.77
N LEU A 55 0.92 -13.01 1.48
CA LEU A 55 1.20 -12.00 0.45
C LEU A 55 -0.04 -11.12 0.25
N THR A 56 -0.18 -10.12 1.12
CA THR A 56 -1.29 -9.15 1.12
C THR A 56 -0.94 -7.89 0.35
N PRO A 57 -1.96 -7.07 -0.03
CA PRO A 57 -1.74 -5.74 -0.58
C PRO A 57 -0.90 -4.84 0.34
N ASP A 58 -1.16 -4.84 1.65
CA ASP A 58 -0.39 -4.05 2.62
C ASP A 58 1.11 -4.40 2.60
N LEU A 59 1.44 -5.70 2.53
CA LEU A 59 2.84 -6.13 2.44
C LEU A 59 3.47 -5.68 1.11
N GLY A 60 2.74 -5.79 0.01
CA GLY A 60 3.18 -5.33 -1.30
C GLY A 60 3.39 -3.82 -1.37
N GLU A 61 2.50 -3.05 -0.76
CA GLU A 61 2.61 -1.58 -0.70
C GLU A 61 3.85 -1.15 0.09
N LEU A 62 4.05 -1.66 1.30
CA LEU A 62 5.22 -1.33 2.11
C LEU A 62 6.53 -1.76 1.42
N PHE A 63 6.55 -2.96 0.81
CA PHE A 63 7.69 -3.40 0.03
C PHE A 63 8.00 -2.43 -1.12
N THR A 64 6.99 -1.95 -1.82
CA THR A 64 7.14 -1.00 -2.93
C THR A 64 7.59 0.37 -2.45
N ILE A 65 7.08 0.84 -1.32
CA ILE A 65 7.53 2.09 -0.69
C ILE A 65 9.02 2.02 -0.38
N TYR A 66 9.48 0.96 0.27
CA TYR A 66 10.92 0.76 0.52
C TYR A 66 11.73 0.61 -0.76
N TRP A 67 11.19 -0.10 -1.76
CA TRP A 67 11.82 -0.25 -3.07
C TRP A 67 12.09 1.10 -3.73
N SER A 68 11.11 1.99 -3.75
CA SER A 68 11.21 3.32 -4.36
C SER A 68 12.19 4.26 -3.66
N ARG A 69 12.56 3.99 -2.40
CA ARG A 69 13.59 4.73 -1.66
C ARG A 69 15.01 4.33 -2.07
N VAL A 70 15.17 3.15 -2.62
CA VAL A 70 16.49 2.54 -2.90
C VAL A 70 16.75 2.43 -4.39
N MET A 71 15.73 2.10 -5.17
CA MET A 71 15.88 1.77 -6.58
C MET A 71 15.37 2.89 -7.48
N PRO A 72 16.00 3.07 -8.67
CA PRO A 72 15.55 4.06 -9.63
C PRO A 72 14.15 3.72 -10.16
N PRO A 73 13.38 4.76 -10.62
CA PRO A 73 11.96 4.59 -11.01
C PRO A 73 11.71 3.67 -12.21
N ASP A 74 12.71 3.44 -13.04
CA ASP A 74 12.66 2.53 -14.20
C ASP A 74 12.80 1.05 -13.81
N GLN A 75 13.26 0.76 -12.59
CA GLN A 75 13.37 -0.61 -12.08
C GLN A 75 12.10 -0.99 -11.30
N ARG A 76 11.36 -1.94 -11.86
CA ARG A 76 10.14 -2.45 -11.21
C ARG A 76 10.47 -3.35 -10.03
N SER A 77 9.69 -3.21 -8.97
CA SER A 77 9.72 -4.11 -7.83
C SER A 77 9.17 -5.49 -8.20
N ASN A 78 9.61 -6.53 -7.49
CA ASN A 78 9.03 -7.87 -7.59
C ASN A 78 9.09 -8.55 -6.22
N ILE A 79 8.00 -8.49 -5.49
CA ILE A 79 7.89 -9.07 -4.14
C ILE A 79 7.85 -10.60 -4.14
N VAL A 80 7.46 -11.22 -5.25
CA VAL A 80 7.32 -12.70 -5.35
C VAL A 80 8.68 -13.38 -5.17
N LEU A 81 9.71 -12.79 -5.77
CA LEU A 81 11.06 -13.35 -5.70
C LEU A 81 11.57 -13.46 -4.25
N PRO A 82 11.62 -12.36 -3.46
CA PRO A 82 12.09 -12.47 -2.08
C PRO A 82 11.12 -13.28 -1.22
N PHE A 83 9.81 -13.19 -1.41
CA PHE A 83 8.82 -13.96 -0.66
C PHE A 83 9.07 -15.47 -0.81
N TYR A 84 9.40 -15.91 -2.03
CA TYR A 84 9.72 -17.32 -2.28
C TYR A 84 11.14 -17.67 -1.85
N HIS A 85 12.15 -16.88 -2.22
CA HIS A 85 13.55 -17.26 -2.05
C HIS A 85 14.11 -17.06 -0.64
N LEU A 86 13.41 -16.38 0.28
CA LEU A 86 13.80 -16.29 1.69
C LEU A 86 13.82 -17.67 2.38
N ASN A 87 13.08 -18.65 1.85
CA ASN A 87 13.14 -20.04 2.35
C ASN A 87 14.57 -20.62 2.36
N SER A 88 15.46 -20.12 1.49
CA SER A 88 16.86 -20.53 1.47
C SER A 88 17.63 -20.10 2.72
N ASP A 89 17.16 -19.13 3.47
CA ASP A 89 17.78 -18.61 4.69
C ASP A 89 17.27 -19.31 5.97
N LYS A 90 16.42 -20.35 5.80
CA LYS A 90 15.91 -21.33 6.78
C LYS A 90 14.90 -20.80 7.80
N PHE A 91 14.96 -19.56 8.23
CA PHE A 91 14.02 -18.97 9.19
C PHE A 91 12.65 -18.61 8.56
N TRP A 92 12.50 -18.73 7.25
CA TRP A 92 11.34 -18.39 6.45
C TRP A 92 10.76 -19.66 5.83
N GLN A 93 9.69 -20.20 6.41
CA GLN A 93 9.14 -21.51 6.05
C GLN A 93 7.83 -21.36 5.31
N HIS A 94 7.77 -21.78 4.06
CA HIS A 94 6.52 -21.78 3.30
C HIS A 94 5.52 -22.77 3.87
N ILE A 95 4.26 -22.32 3.95
CA ILE A 95 3.12 -23.18 4.26
C ILE A 95 2.42 -23.50 2.94
N PRO A 96 2.46 -24.73 2.46
CA PRO A 96 1.78 -25.13 1.25
C PRO A 96 0.27 -25.06 1.43
N LYS A 97 -0.44 -24.83 0.33
CA LYS A 97 -1.88 -25.12 0.31
C LYS A 97 -2.13 -26.61 0.42
N PRO A 98 -3.31 -27.03 0.94
CA PRO A 98 -3.64 -28.44 1.05
C PRO A 98 -3.47 -29.19 -0.30
N GLY A 99 -2.68 -30.26 -0.29
CA GLY A 99 -2.37 -31.05 -1.47
C GLY A 99 -1.25 -30.51 -2.38
N MET A 100 -0.62 -29.39 -2.02
CA MET A 100 0.47 -28.78 -2.81
C MET A 100 1.87 -29.03 -2.21
N GLU A 101 2.00 -29.86 -1.17
CA GLU A 101 3.26 -30.15 -0.48
C GLU A 101 4.33 -30.68 -1.43
N ALA A 102 3.98 -31.70 -2.23
CA ALA A 102 4.89 -32.30 -3.20
C ALA A 102 5.25 -31.33 -4.34
N VAL A 103 4.28 -30.50 -4.77
CA VAL A 103 4.48 -29.49 -5.81
C VAL A 103 5.44 -28.41 -5.32
N LEU A 104 5.29 -27.95 -4.06
CA LEU A 104 6.18 -26.95 -3.47
C LEU A 104 7.62 -27.47 -3.40
N VAL A 105 7.82 -28.70 -2.94
CA VAL A 105 9.15 -29.32 -2.86
C VAL A 105 9.80 -29.47 -4.24
N ALA A 106 9.02 -29.82 -5.27
CA ALA A 106 9.50 -29.98 -6.64
C ALA A 106 9.75 -28.64 -7.37
N THR A 107 9.15 -27.53 -6.89
CA THR A 107 9.24 -26.22 -7.51
C THR A 107 10.59 -25.58 -7.19
N ARG A 108 11.42 -25.38 -8.20
CA ARG A 108 12.72 -24.70 -8.05
C ARG A 108 12.66 -23.20 -8.29
N GLN A 109 11.71 -22.76 -9.09
CA GLN A 109 11.50 -21.36 -9.46
C GLN A 109 10.03 -21.03 -9.55
N ILE A 110 9.66 -19.85 -9.04
CA ILE A 110 8.33 -19.28 -9.18
C ILE A 110 8.32 -18.30 -10.34
N ARG A 111 7.37 -18.45 -11.26
CA ARG A 111 7.23 -17.62 -12.46
C ARG A 111 6.42 -16.34 -12.22
N GLY A 112 5.65 -16.29 -11.13
CA GLY A 112 4.83 -15.13 -10.80
C GLY A 112 3.92 -15.36 -9.60
N VAL A 113 3.16 -14.33 -9.24
CA VAL A 113 2.25 -14.33 -8.08
C VAL A 113 1.16 -15.38 -8.21
N ALA A 114 0.59 -15.57 -9.40
CA ALA A 114 -0.46 -16.57 -9.60
C ALA A 114 0.03 -17.95 -9.17
N GLN A 115 1.18 -18.38 -9.68
CA GLN A 115 1.77 -19.67 -9.32
C GLN A 115 2.13 -19.74 -7.83
N LEU A 116 2.68 -18.65 -7.24
CA LEU A 116 2.97 -18.61 -5.81
C LEU A 116 1.70 -18.81 -4.99
N LYS A 117 0.65 -18.06 -5.30
CA LYS A 117 -0.65 -18.13 -4.62
C LYS A 117 -1.41 -19.43 -4.85
N GLU A 118 -1.12 -20.18 -5.91
CA GLU A 118 -1.65 -21.54 -6.12
C GLU A 118 -1.02 -22.55 -5.16
N ILE A 119 0.28 -22.43 -4.89
CA ILE A 119 1.07 -23.42 -4.16
C ILE A 119 1.21 -23.08 -2.68
N VAL A 120 1.42 -21.78 -2.37
CA VAL A 120 1.76 -21.29 -1.01
C VAL A 120 0.56 -20.56 -0.42
N LEU A 121 0.16 -20.96 0.78
CA LEU A 121 -0.84 -20.26 1.58
C LEU A 121 -0.25 -19.01 2.24
N GLY A 122 0.96 -19.15 2.78
CA GLY A 122 1.69 -18.10 3.48
C GLY A 122 3.03 -18.63 3.98
N VAL A 123 3.61 -17.92 4.92
CA VAL A 123 4.92 -18.22 5.50
C VAL A 123 4.84 -18.16 7.02
N LYS A 124 5.60 -19.02 7.69
CA LYS A 124 5.95 -18.92 9.11
C LYS A 124 7.42 -18.57 9.26
N LEU A 125 7.72 -17.72 10.21
CA LEU A 125 9.06 -17.54 10.74
C LEU A 125 9.38 -18.61 11.78
N ASP A 126 10.66 -18.77 12.11
CA ASP A 126 11.02 -19.45 13.35
C ASP A 126 10.29 -18.79 14.52
N GLU A 127 9.73 -19.57 15.46
CA GLU A 127 8.94 -19.03 16.58
C GLU A 127 9.75 -18.03 17.43
N GLU A 128 11.03 -18.32 17.62
CA GLU A 128 11.94 -17.42 18.35
C GLU A 128 12.16 -16.09 17.61
N LEU A 129 12.31 -16.13 16.28
CA LEU A 129 12.46 -14.92 15.49
C LEU A 129 11.19 -14.08 15.53
N TYR A 130 10.03 -14.71 15.39
CA TYR A 130 8.75 -14.00 15.48
C TYR A 130 8.59 -13.34 16.87
N ALA A 131 8.91 -14.04 17.95
CA ALA A 131 8.85 -13.49 19.29
C ALA A 131 9.81 -12.28 19.47
N LEU A 132 11.02 -12.34 18.91
CA LEU A 132 11.96 -11.21 18.89
C LEU A 132 11.42 -10.03 18.09
N LEU A 133 10.78 -10.26 16.95
CA LEU A 133 10.19 -9.20 16.12
C LEU A 133 8.96 -8.55 16.77
N CYS A 134 8.26 -9.23 17.67
CA CYS A 134 7.20 -8.64 18.48
C CYS A 134 7.73 -7.66 19.55
N GLN A 135 8.99 -7.79 19.96
CA GLN A 135 9.63 -6.90 20.95
C GLN A 135 10.29 -5.70 20.25
N GLU A 136 9.99 -4.48 20.68
CA GLU A 136 10.45 -3.26 20.01
C GLU A 136 11.98 -3.15 19.95
N GLU A 137 12.68 -3.42 21.06
CA GLU A 137 14.13 -3.34 21.11
C GLU A 137 14.80 -4.33 20.14
N SER A 138 14.41 -5.60 20.19
CA SER A 138 14.95 -6.65 19.31
C SER A 138 14.62 -6.38 17.86
N ARG A 139 13.40 -5.91 17.59
CA ARG A 139 12.94 -5.53 16.26
C ARG A 139 13.79 -4.39 15.68
N ASN A 140 14.11 -3.36 16.48
CA ASN A 140 14.91 -2.24 16.05
C ASN A 140 16.36 -2.66 15.75
N LEU A 141 16.94 -3.55 16.54
CA LEU A 141 18.26 -4.11 16.27
C LEU A 141 18.29 -4.89 14.94
N LEU A 142 17.29 -5.73 14.68
CA LEU A 142 17.17 -6.50 13.44
C LEU A 142 16.98 -5.57 12.22
N ARG A 143 16.17 -4.51 12.37
CA ARG A 143 16.01 -3.46 11.34
C ARG A 143 17.33 -2.79 11.02
N THR A 144 18.06 -2.36 12.03
CA THR A 144 19.38 -1.70 11.88
C THR A 144 20.34 -2.59 11.12
N VAL A 145 20.44 -3.88 11.47
CA VAL A 145 21.30 -4.84 10.76
C VAL A 145 20.93 -4.95 9.28
N LEU A 146 19.65 -4.99 8.93
CA LEU A 146 19.24 -5.02 7.50
C LEU A 146 19.69 -3.75 6.78
N ILE A 147 19.47 -2.57 7.38
CA ILE A 147 19.80 -1.30 6.76
C ILE A 147 21.32 -1.18 6.58
N GLU A 148 22.10 -1.42 7.62
CA GLU A 148 23.55 -1.23 7.59
C GLU A 148 24.27 -2.23 6.71
N ASN A 149 23.82 -3.48 6.61
CA ASN A 149 24.53 -4.50 5.85
C ASN A 149 24.22 -4.49 4.34
N TYR A 150 23.05 -4.01 3.92
CA TYR A 150 22.61 -4.13 2.52
C TYR A 150 22.58 -2.82 1.76
N PHE A 151 22.61 -1.68 2.43
CA PHE A 151 22.48 -0.38 1.78
C PHE A 151 23.67 0.53 2.07
N ALA A 152 23.97 1.42 1.13
CA ALA A 152 25.00 2.42 1.29
C ALA A 152 24.64 3.42 2.41
N PRO A 153 25.62 3.99 3.13
CA PRO A 153 25.38 4.90 4.25
C PRO A 153 24.44 6.06 3.93
N GLU A 154 24.47 6.55 2.69
CA GLU A 154 23.64 7.66 2.20
C GLU A 154 22.13 7.34 2.23
N LEU A 155 21.76 6.05 2.17
CA LEU A 155 20.38 5.59 2.21
C LEU A 155 19.86 5.28 3.62
N HIS A 156 20.76 5.17 4.61
CA HIS A 156 20.39 4.71 5.96
C HIS A 156 19.36 5.64 6.61
N ALA A 157 19.60 6.96 6.59
CA ALA A 157 18.69 7.94 7.18
C ALA A 157 17.29 7.86 6.53
N GLY A 158 17.22 7.80 5.20
CA GLY A 158 15.94 7.71 4.48
C GLY A 158 15.18 6.39 4.72
N LEU A 159 15.87 5.27 4.94
CA LEU A 159 15.23 3.99 5.26
C LEU A 159 14.73 3.96 6.72
N VAL A 160 15.45 4.56 7.66
CA VAL A 160 15.02 4.73 9.05
C VAL A 160 13.80 5.65 9.10
N GLU A 161 13.87 6.80 8.44
CA GLU A 161 12.78 7.76 8.33
C GLU A 161 11.52 7.09 7.74
N GLN A 162 11.67 6.27 6.68
CA GLN A 162 10.54 5.56 6.09
C GLN A 162 9.85 4.63 7.10
N GLY A 163 10.60 3.96 7.96
CA GLY A 163 10.01 3.14 9.02
C GLY A 163 9.19 3.96 10.02
N ILE A 164 9.64 5.19 10.33
CA ILE A 164 8.90 6.13 11.18
C ILE A 164 7.62 6.58 10.48
N ILE A 165 7.72 6.99 9.21
CA ILE A 165 6.57 7.39 8.39
C ILE A 165 5.54 6.26 8.32
N ASN A 166 5.96 5.01 8.09
CA ASN A 166 5.06 3.86 8.04
C ASN A 166 4.30 3.63 9.37
N LYS A 167 4.99 3.83 10.51
CA LYS A 167 4.37 3.73 11.84
C LYS A 167 3.35 4.85 12.05
N GLU A 168 3.73 6.09 11.79
CA GLU A 168 2.87 7.27 11.91
C GLU A 168 1.65 7.18 10.99
N ALA A 169 1.85 6.79 9.72
CA ALA A 169 0.78 6.61 8.75
C ALA A 169 -0.24 5.56 9.21
N PHE A 170 0.24 4.46 9.79
CA PHE A 170 -0.65 3.45 10.36
C PHE A 170 -1.48 4.02 11.52
N GLN A 171 -0.83 4.68 12.48
CA GLN A 171 -1.51 5.28 13.64
C GLN A 171 -2.56 6.31 13.20
N TYR A 172 -2.20 7.20 12.28
CA TYR A 172 -3.14 8.19 11.75
C TYR A 172 -4.29 7.54 10.99
N SER A 173 -4.03 6.50 10.20
CA SER A 173 -5.08 5.76 9.49
C SER A 173 -6.11 5.14 10.42
N GLN A 174 -5.70 4.59 11.57
CA GLN A 174 -6.61 4.08 12.58
C GLN A 174 -7.44 5.19 13.22
N SER A 175 -6.82 6.32 13.55
CA SER A 175 -7.52 7.49 14.09
C SER A 175 -8.57 8.02 13.11
N LEU A 176 -8.26 8.11 11.81
CA LEU A 176 -9.22 8.55 10.79
C LEU A 176 -10.45 7.63 10.73
N LEU A 177 -10.25 6.30 10.75
CA LEU A 177 -11.34 5.33 10.73
C LEU A 177 -12.20 5.39 11.99
N GLU A 178 -11.58 5.45 13.17
CA GLU A 178 -12.30 5.51 14.44
C GLU A 178 -13.15 6.77 14.55
N LYS A 179 -12.57 7.94 14.27
CA LYS A 179 -13.29 9.22 14.29
C LYS A 179 -14.47 9.22 13.31
N SER A 180 -14.26 8.72 12.10
CA SER A 180 -15.29 8.68 11.07
C SER A 180 -16.44 7.75 11.43
N ARG A 181 -16.18 6.59 12.04
CA ARG A 181 -17.22 5.68 12.52
C ARG A 181 -18.07 6.28 13.63
N HIS A 182 -17.47 7.10 14.49
CA HIS A 182 -18.15 7.75 15.60
C HIS A 182 -18.69 9.13 15.25
N GLN A 183 -18.59 9.56 13.99
CA GLN A 183 -19.00 10.89 13.52
C GLN A 183 -18.37 12.02 14.34
N GLN A 184 -17.18 11.79 14.85
CA GLN A 184 -16.41 12.80 15.60
C GLN A 184 -15.76 13.76 14.61
N VAL A 185 -15.88 15.05 14.91
CA VAL A 185 -15.22 16.09 14.13
C VAL A 185 -13.71 15.94 14.31
N GLN A 186 -12.96 16.06 13.23
CA GLN A 186 -11.49 16.12 13.31
C GLN A 186 -11.12 17.41 14.07
N GLU A 187 -10.40 17.27 15.18
CA GLU A 187 -9.95 18.44 15.93
C GLU A 187 -8.92 19.23 15.12
N GLU A 188 -9.00 20.56 15.15
CA GLU A 188 -7.97 21.41 14.57
C GLU A 188 -6.59 21.05 15.16
N GLY A 189 -5.59 20.80 14.29
CA GLY A 189 -4.24 20.40 14.71
C GLY A 189 -3.98 18.90 14.81
N ASP A 190 -4.97 18.02 14.67
CA ASP A 190 -4.72 16.57 14.69
C ASP A 190 -3.86 16.10 13.49
N ALA A 191 -4.10 16.68 12.33
CA ALA A 191 -3.29 16.41 11.13
C ALA A 191 -1.86 16.97 11.24
N GLU A 192 -1.68 18.06 11.99
CA GLU A 192 -0.39 18.73 12.18
C GLU A 192 0.59 17.93 13.07
N LYS A 193 0.09 16.95 13.82
CA LYS A 193 0.91 16.03 14.62
C LYS A 193 1.74 15.05 13.77
N TYR A 194 1.38 14.91 12.50
CA TYR A 194 1.99 13.96 11.59
C TYR A 194 2.68 14.67 10.42
N THR A 195 3.73 14.07 9.91
CA THR A 195 4.41 14.60 8.72
C THR A 195 3.49 14.54 7.49
N PRO A 196 3.62 15.46 6.53
CA PRO A 196 2.83 15.40 5.29
C PRO A 196 2.90 14.02 4.61
N ALA A 197 4.09 13.41 4.57
CA ALA A 197 4.27 12.08 3.98
C ALA A 197 3.49 10.99 4.73
N ALA A 198 3.47 11.03 6.07
CA ALA A 198 2.70 10.07 6.87
C ALA A 198 1.19 10.25 6.69
N ARG A 199 0.71 11.50 6.59
CA ARG A 199 -0.69 11.79 6.33
C ARG A 199 -1.14 11.31 4.96
N ASP A 200 -0.40 11.66 3.90
CA ASP A 200 -0.72 11.25 2.53
C ASP A 200 -0.77 9.72 2.43
N GLN A 201 0.19 9.04 3.03
CA GLN A 201 0.22 7.58 3.07
C GLN A 201 -0.95 6.99 3.86
N ALA A 202 -1.33 7.59 5.00
CA ALA A 202 -2.45 7.16 5.83
C ALA A 202 -3.79 7.33 5.12
N PHE A 203 -4.05 8.52 4.57
CA PHE A 203 -5.27 8.82 3.83
C PHE A 203 -5.42 7.87 2.64
N ARG A 204 -4.36 7.74 1.82
CA ARG A 204 -4.33 6.80 0.69
C ARG A 204 -4.67 5.38 1.14
N ARG A 205 -4.02 4.88 2.17
CA ARG A 205 -4.22 3.54 2.70
C ARG A 205 -5.68 3.30 3.11
N VAL A 206 -6.25 4.21 3.91
CA VAL A 206 -7.62 4.09 4.40
C VAL A 206 -8.62 4.11 3.25
N ILE A 207 -8.51 5.10 2.38
CA ILE A 207 -9.44 5.25 1.25
C ILE A 207 -9.39 4.03 0.33
N ILE A 208 -8.21 3.58 -0.08
CA ILE A 208 -8.09 2.43 -0.97
C ILE A 208 -8.62 1.14 -0.32
N SER A 209 -8.31 0.94 0.96
CA SER A 209 -8.75 -0.24 1.71
C SER A 209 -10.26 -0.31 1.87
N MET A 210 -10.91 0.80 2.25
CA MET A 210 -12.37 0.81 2.48
C MET A 210 -13.18 0.64 1.19
N TYR A 211 -12.59 0.94 0.03
CA TYR A 211 -13.18 0.66 -1.30
C TYR A 211 -12.73 -0.69 -1.90
N ASP A 212 -12.06 -1.55 -1.12
CA ASP A 212 -11.55 -2.86 -1.59
C ASP A 212 -10.77 -2.75 -2.90
N HIS A 213 -9.89 -1.73 -3.01
CA HIS A 213 -9.09 -1.46 -4.22
C HIS A 213 -9.91 -1.25 -5.50
N ARG A 214 -11.16 -0.81 -5.37
CA ARG A 214 -12.13 -0.62 -6.46
C ARG A 214 -12.40 0.86 -6.70
N CYS A 215 -12.51 1.25 -7.96
CA CYS A 215 -12.93 2.61 -8.30
C CYS A 215 -14.40 2.84 -7.94
N ALA A 216 -14.66 3.88 -7.15
CA ALA A 216 -16.03 4.26 -6.74
C ALA A 216 -16.95 4.55 -7.93
N VAL A 217 -16.43 5.11 -9.01
CA VAL A 217 -17.21 5.58 -10.16
C VAL A 217 -17.42 4.50 -11.21
N CYS A 218 -16.36 3.87 -11.73
CA CYS A 218 -16.47 2.91 -12.82
C CYS A 218 -16.43 1.43 -12.37
N GLY A 219 -16.14 1.17 -11.11
CA GLY A 219 -16.13 -0.18 -10.54
C GLY A 219 -14.90 -1.02 -10.90
N ILE A 220 -13.94 -0.48 -11.67
CA ILE A 220 -12.73 -1.22 -12.02
C ILE A 220 -11.93 -1.58 -10.77
N ARG A 221 -11.49 -2.84 -10.69
CA ARG A 221 -10.60 -3.36 -9.66
C ARG A 221 -9.51 -4.16 -10.34
N MET A 222 -8.32 -3.63 -10.35
CA MET A 222 -7.15 -4.32 -10.90
C MET A 222 -5.96 -4.11 -9.97
N MET A 223 -5.23 -5.19 -9.76
CA MET A 223 -3.97 -5.17 -9.05
C MET A 223 -2.92 -5.91 -9.86
N THR A 224 -1.72 -5.35 -9.91
CA THR A 224 -0.58 -6.05 -10.50
C THR A 224 -0.16 -7.22 -9.60
N PRO A 225 0.63 -8.14 -10.12
CA PRO A 225 1.26 -9.18 -9.31
C PRO A 225 2.04 -8.66 -8.10
N ASP A 226 2.63 -7.46 -8.21
CA ASP A 226 3.38 -6.80 -7.15
C ASP A 226 2.48 -5.99 -6.18
N CYS A 227 1.17 -6.27 -6.21
CA CYS A 227 0.15 -5.63 -5.37
C CYS A 227 -0.07 -4.13 -5.60
N HIS A 228 0.34 -3.58 -6.77
CA HIS A 228 -0.03 -2.22 -7.15
C HIS A 228 -1.49 -2.18 -7.61
N THR A 229 -2.27 -1.31 -7.00
CA THR A 229 -3.67 -1.08 -7.38
C THR A 229 -3.81 -0.03 -8.48
N VAL A 230 -4.87 -0.17 -9.29
CA VAL A 230 -5.22 0.79 -10.35
C VAL A 230 -5.84 2.08 -9.79
N VAL A 231 -6.29 2.05 -8.54
CA VAL A 231 -6.97 3.18 -7.89
C VAL A 231 -6.02 3.96 -6.99
N ASP A 232 -6.35 5.23 -6.83
CA ASP A 232 -5.71 6.16 -5.92
C ASP A 232 -6.75 6.85 -5.02
N ALA A 233 -6.33 7.44 -3.92
CA ALA A 233 -7.20 8.22 -3.06
C ALA A 233 -7.35 9.63 -3.62
N ALA A 234 -8.60 10.05 -3.84
CA ALA A 234 -8.96 11.39 -4.27
C ALA A 234 -9.65 12.13 -3.12
N HIS A 235 -9.17 13.32 -2.76
CA HIS A 235 -9.94 14.22 -1.90
C HIS A 235 -11.10 14.83 -2.72
N ILE A 236 -12.30 14.86 -2.16
CA ILE A 236 -13.48 15.47 -2.79
C ILE A 236 -13.36 16.99 -2.73
N VAL A 237 -13.10 17.53 -1.54
CA VAL A 237 -12.66 18.91 -1.33
C VAL A 237 -11.14 18.89 -1.14
N PRO A 238 -10.37 19.61 -1.95
CA PRO A 238 -8.91 19.59 -1.87
C PRO A 238 -8.39 19.89 -0.46
N TRP A 239 -7.44 19.09 -0.01
CA TRP A 239 -6.84 19.26 1.33
C TRP A 239 -6.26 20.66 1.52
N SER A 240 -5.67 21.25 0.50
CA SER A 240 -5.10 22.60 0.54
C SER A 240 -6.10 23.71 0.91
N LEU A 241 -7.41 23.44 0.79
CA LEU A 241 -8.48 24.39 1.13
C LEU A 241 -9.04 24.18 2.54
N THR A 242 -9.09 22.95 3.01
CA THR A 242 -9.83 22.61 4.24
C THR A 242 -9.00 21.89 5.30
N HIS A 243 -7.81 21.42 4.95
CA HIS A 243 -6.98 20.55 5.79
C HIS A 243 -7.73 19.32 6.36
N ASN A 244 -8.72 18.83 5.59
CA ASN A 244 -9.65 17.78 6.01
C ASN A 244 -9.26 16.44 5.39
N ASP A 245 -8.73 15.52 6.20
CA ASP A 245 -8.41 14.13 5.87
C ASP A 245 -9.48 13.13 6.36
N THR A 246 -10.70 13.59 6.72
CA THR A 246 -11.77 12.65 7.07
C THR A 246 -12.03 11.70 5.89
N VAL A 247 -12.33 10.44 6.19
CA VAL A 247 -12.54 9.45 5.13
C VAL A 247 -13.76 9.77 4.27
N GLN A 248 -14.74 10.51 4.81
CA GLN A 248 -15.91 11.00 4.09
C GLN A 248 -15.56 12.10 3.07
N ASN A 249 -14.38 12.73 3.19
CA ASN A 249 -13.84 13.64 2.17
C ASN A 249 -13.02 12.91 1.10
N GLY A 250 -13.13 11.58 1.00
CA GLY A 250 -12.32 10.78 0.10
C GLY A 250 -13.07 9.76 -0.73
N MET A 251 -12.58 9.48 -1.93
CA MET A 251 -13.03 8.39 -2.79
C MET A 251 -11.84 7.67 -3.42
N ALA A 252 -11.94 6.34 -3.57
CA ALA A 252 -10.98 5.60 -4.39
C ALA A 252 -11.35 5.71 -5.87
N LEU A 253 -10.49 6.30 -6.67
CA LEU A 253 -10.71 6.51 -8.11
C LEU A 253 -9.57 5.92 -8.94
N CYS A 254 -9.89 5.25 -10.06
CA CYS A 254 -8.86 4.89 -11.02
C CYS A 254 -8.34 6.16 -11.71
N ARG A 255 -7.16 6.10 -12.32
CA ARG A 255 -6.49 7.28 -12.90
C ARG A 255 -7.37 8.07 -13.86
N LEU A 256 -8.19 7.41 -14.68
CA LEU A 256 -9.09 8.08 -15.60
C LEU A 256 -10.24 8.79 -14.87
N CYS A 257 -10.89 8.10 -13.92
CA CYS A 257 -11.96 8.70 -13.13
C CYS A 257 -11.43 9.80 -12.21
N HIS A 258 -10.22 9.68 -11.65
CA HIS A 258 -9.57 10.70 -10.83
C HIS A 258 -9.33 11.96 -11.66
N TRP A 259 -8.63 11.82 -12.79
CA TRP A 259 -8.39 12.96 -13.67
C TRP A 259 -9.68 13.64 -14.15
N THR A 260 -10.70 12.86 -14.58
CA THR A 260 -11.97 13.45 -15.04
C THR A 260 -12.77 14.08 -13.91
N PHE A 261 -12.60 13.62 -12.68
CA PHE A 261 -13.20 14.24 -11.49
C PHE A 261 -12.51 15.56 -11.16
N ASP A 262 -11.18 15.60 -11.10
CA ASP A 262 -10.40 16.83 -10.85
C ASP A 262 -10.65 17.90 -11.91
N GLU A 263 -10.79 17.49 -13.19
CA GLU A 263 -11.12 18.40 -14.29
C GLU A 263 -12.61 18.80 -14.36
N GLY A 264 -13.44 18.31 -13.45
CA GLY A 264 -14.85 18.59 -13.40
C GLY A 264 -15.66 18.05 -14.59
N LEU A 265 -15.14 17.04 -15.28
CA LEU A 265 -15.85 16.36 -16.35
C LEU A 265 -16.84 15.33 -15.83
N ILE A 266 -16.61 14.83 -14.63
CA ILE A 266 -17.56 14.02 -13.86
C ILE A 266 -17.67 14.57 -12.45
N THR A 267 -18.78 14.28 -11.78
CA THR A 267 -18.98 14.50 -10.34
C THR A 267 -19.94 13.46 -9.79
N VAL A 268 -20.19 13.50 -8.49
CA VAL A 268 -21.17 12.66 -7.81
C VAL A 268 -22.21 13.57 -7.16
N SER A 269 -23.49 13.24 -7.34
CA SER A 269 -24.60 13.98 -6.71
C SER A 269 -24.71 13.66 -5.23
N GLY A 270 -25.45 14.48 -4.48
CA GLY A 270 -25.79 14.20 -3.07
C GLY A 270 -26.62 12.91 -2.87
N SER A 271 -27.23 12.35 -3.94
CA SER A 271 -27.87 11.03 -3.95
C SER A 271 -26.94 9.92 -4.42
N TYR A 272 -25.65 10.18 -4.46
CA TYR A 272 -24.58 9.24 -4.87
C TYR A 272 -24.67 8.74 -6.33
N ALA A 273 -25.33 9.48 -7.21
CA ALA A 273 -25.35 9.20 -8.64
C ALA A 273 -24.21 9.93 -9.35
N VAL A 274 -23.54 9.28 -10.29
CA VAL A 274 -22.52 9.88 -11.14
C VAL A 274 -23.18 10.85 -12.11
N LEU A 275 -22.67 12.08 -12.16
CA LEU A 275 -23.05 13.09 -13.16
C LEU A 275 -21.90 13.28 -14.13
N VAL A 276 -22.24 13.33 -15.42
CA VAL A 276 -21.27 13.48 -16.52
C VAL A 276 -21.51 14.81 -17.20
N SER A 277 -20.46 15.61 -17.34
CA SER A 277 -20.51 16.90 -18.03
C SER A 277 -20.78 16.73 -19.53
N LYS A 278 -21.57 17.65 -20.11
CA LYS A 278 -21.71 17.74 -21.57
C LYS A 278 -20.39 18.03 -22.28
N GLN A 279 -19.46 18.70 -21.59
CA GLN A 279 -18.14 19.02 -22.12
C GLN A 279 -17.25 17.77 -22.33
N LEU A 280 -17.61 16.62 -21.72
CA LEU A 280 -16.89 15.37 -21.95
C LEU A 280 -16.90 14.97 -23.43
N SER A 281 -17.93 15.34 -24.18
CA SER A 281 -18.07 15.08 -25.62
C SER A 281 -17.73 16.30 -26.50
N ALA A 282 -17.23 17.39 -25.90
CA ALA A 282 -16.82 18.58 -26.66
C ALA A 282 -15.44 18.36 -27.33
N ASN A 283 -15.08 19.26 -28.23
CA ASN A 283 -13.74 19.30 -28.84
C ASN A 283 -13.31 17.99 -29.53
N ASN A 284 -14.23 17.27 -30.16
CA ASN A 284 -13.98 15.97 -30.80
C ASN A 284 -13.48 14.88 -29.84
N ASN A 285 -13.74 15.01 -28.55
CA ASN A 285 -13.45 13.97 -27.57
C ASN A 285 -14.22 12.67 -27.91
N ILE A 286 -13.58 11.55 -27.67
CA ILE A 286 -14.19 10.21 -27.74
C ILE A 286 -14.25 9.65 -26.31
N PRO A 287 -15.32 9.97 -25.54
CA PRO A 287 -15.40 9.64 -24.13
C PRO A 287 -15.61 8.16 -23.83
N SER A 288 -15.83 7.33 -24.88
CA SER A 288 -15.97 5.87 -24.75
C SER A 288 -17.00 5.50 -23.64
N HIS A 289 -16.63 4.60 -22.74
CA HIS A 289 -17.49 4.13 -21.65
C HIS A 289 -17.84 5.20 -20.61
N MET A 290 -17.12 6.32 -20.55
CA MET A 290 -17.37 7.36 -19.52
C MET A 290 -18.79 7.93 -19.60
N GLN A 291 -19.37 8.04 -20.81
CA GLN A 291 -20.77 8.50 -20.97
C GLN A 291 -21.78 7.52 -20.35
N THR A 292 -21.46 6.21 -20.36
CA THR A 292 -22.34 5.17 -19.82
C THR A 292 -22.39 5.17 -18.28
N LEU A 293 -21.55 5.97 -17.61
CA LEU A 293 -21.52 6.10 -16.17
C LEU A 293 -22.61 7.09 -15.66
N ALA A 294 -23.14 7.95 -16.53
CA ALA A 294 -24.15 8.92 -16.16
C ALA A 294 -25.37 8.27 -15.50
N GLY A 295 -25.77 8.77 -14.34
CA GLY A 295 -26.91 8.27 -13.55
C GLY A 295 -26.65 6.98 -12.78
N ARG A 296 -25.48 6.33 -12.94
CA ARG A 296 -25.15 5.13 -12.15
C ARG A 296 -24.84 5.51 -10.71
N PRO A 297 -25.28 4.73 -9.71
CA PRO A 297 -24.80 4.93 -8.34
C PRO A 297 -23.33 4.62 -8.23
N ILE A 298 -22.63 5.35 -7.36
CA ILE A 298 -21.24 4.99 -7.01
C ILE A 298 -21.20 3.68 -6.21
N ILE A 299 -20.05 3.05 -6.21
CA ILE A 299 -19.74 1.91 -5.36
C ILE A 299 -19.05 2.49 -4.11
N GLY A 300 -19.77 2.57 -3.01
CA GLY A 300 -19.24 3.07 -1.74
C GLY A 300 -18.59 2.00 -0.89
N PRO A 301 -18.02 2.40 0.26
CA PRO A 301 -17.57 1.49 1.31
C PRO A 301 -18.69 0.56 1.80
N ALA A 302 -18.32 -0.58 2.40
CA ALA A 302 -19.31 -1.50 3.01
C ALA A 302 -20.05 -0.86 4.17
N GLU A 303 -19.39 -0.01 4.96
CA GLU A 303 -19.99 0.73 6.08
C GLU A 303 -20.52 2.08 5.57
N GLN A 304 -21.83 2.31 5.71
CA GLN A 304 -22.46 3.54 5.24
C GLN A 304 -21.96 4.81 5.96
N ALA A 305 -21.54 4.68 7.21
CA ALA A 305 -20.96 5.79 7.97
C ALA A 305 -19.65 6.34 7.35
N LEU A 306 -19.00 5.55 6.48
CA LEU A 306 -17.75 5.91 5.79
C LEU A 306 -17.99 6.43 4.37
N TRP A 307 -19.24 6.56 3.94
CA TRP A 307 -19.56 7.07 2.62
C TRP A 307 -19.18 8.55 2.48
N PRO A 308 -18.94 9.03 1.27
CA PRO A 308 -18.66 10.44 0.99
C PRO A 308 -19.74 11.36 1.59
N GLU A 309 -19.30 12.44 2.23
CA GLU A 309 -20.21 13.41 2.82
C GLU A 309 -20.97 14.18 1.74
N PRO A 310 -22.31 14.29 1.85
CA PRO A 310 -23.12 15.00 0.85
C PRO A 310 -22.68 16.45 0.64
N ASP A 311 -22.24 17.15 1.68
CA ASP A 311 -21.76 18.53 1.60
C ASP A 311 -20.45 18.65 0.81
N ALA A 312 -19.53 17.71 0.97
CA ALA A 312 -18.32 17.64 0.17
C ALA A 312 -18.63 17.37 -1.32
N LEU A 313 -19.55 16.44 -1.60
CA LEU A 313 -20.01 16.17 -2.97
C LEU A 313 -20.70 17.40 -3.59
N HIS A 314 -21.51 18.10 -2.80
CA HIS A 314 -22.18 19.33 -3.24
C HIS A 314 -21.17 20.45 -3.53
N TRP A 315 -20.16 20.60 -2.69
CA TRP A 315 -19.07 21.55 -2.93
C TRP A 315 -18.39 21.27 -4.27
N HIS A 316 -17.98 20.02 -4.53
CA HIS A 316 -17.36 19.63 -5.79
C HIS A 316 -18.26 19.91 -7.00
N GLN A 317 -19.57 19.59 -6.86
CA GLN A 317 -20.56 19.87 -7.91
C GLN A 317 -20.73 21.35 -8.20
N GLN A 318 -20.54 22.22 -7.23
CA GLN A 318 -20.68 23.68 -7.41
C GLN A 318 -19.39 24.35 -7.88
N LYS A 319 -18.24 23.91 -7.39
CA LYS A 319 -16.96 24.60 -7.56
C LYS A 319 -16.10 24.05 -8.69
N ILE A 320 -16.20 22.76 -8.95
CA ILE A 320 -15.32 22.05 -9.89
C ILE A 320 -16.08 21.57 -11.12
N PHE A 321 -17.29 21.01 -10.94
CA PHE A 321 -18.03 20.38 -12.02
C PHE A 321 -18.48 21.36 -13.11
N ARG A 322 -18.11 21.07 -14.36
CA ARG A 322 -18.41 21.86 -15.55
C ARG A 322 -19.80 21.49 -16.09
N LYS A 323 -20.82 22.22 -15.68
CA LYS A 323 -22.23 21.96 -16.06
C LYS A 323 -22.55 22.22 -17.52
N TYR A 324 -21.84 23.17 -18.17
CA TYR A 324 -22.13 23.71 -19.50
C TYR A 324 -20.98 23.49 -20.47
#